data_6a430c97377f705db452113d855f8c58
#
_entry.id   6a430c97377f705db452113d855f8c58
#
_cell.length_a   1.000
_cell.length_b   1.000
_cell.length_c   1.000
_cell.angle_alpha   90.00
_cell.angle_beta   90.00
_cell.angle_gamma   90.00
#
_symmetry.space_group_name_H-M   'P 1'
#
loop_
_entity.id
_entity.type
_entity.pdbx_description
1 polymer ?
#
loop_
_entity_poly.entity_id
_entity_poly.type
_entity_poly.pdbx_seq_one_letter_code
_entity_poly.pdbx_strand_id
1 'polypeptide(L)'
;MLKIIFDFLLALFGIILFAPIFLVIIFLIKLDSKGSVFFMQSRVGLNGKVFKIIKFRTMNVNQNSNSTITLKDDPRITRIGKYLRKSKIDEIPELFNILIGDMSFVGPRPDVPGYADLLKGENRNILKLRPGITSHASLKYANEEFLLTQVDDPISYNTTTIYPDKAVSYTH
;
A
#
# COMPACT_ATOMS: atom_id res chain seq x y z
N MET A 1 -7.49 16.72 -15.49
CA MET A 1 -8.19 17.61 -14.54
C MET A 1 -9.43 16.94 -13.96
N LEU A 2 -10.35 16.43 -14.76
CA LEU A 2 -11.60 15.79 -14.31
C LEU A 2 -11.39 14.62 -13.32
N LYS A 3 -10.42 13.71 -13.60
CA LYS A 3 -10.07 12.59 -12.74
C LYS A 3 -9.61 13.03 -11.33
N ILE A 4 -8.85 14.12 -11.24
CA ILE A 4 -8.36 14.62 -9.95
C ILE A 4 -9.52 15.12 -9.09
N ILE A 5 -10.46 15.84 -9.68
CA ILE A 5 -11.68 16.33 -9.00
C ILE A 5 -12.52 15.14 -8.54
N PHE A 6 -12.71 14.14 -9.41
CA PHE A 6 -13.43 12.92 -9.07
C PHE A 6 -12.78 12.17 -7.93
N ASP A 7 -11.45 11.94 -7.99
CA ASP A 7 -10.69 11.27 -6.92
C ASP A 7 -10.87 12.02 -5.59
N PHE A 8 -10.74 13.36 -5.61
CA PHE A 8 -10.89 14.19 -4.42
C PHE A 8 -12.30 14.07 -3.79
N LEU A 9 -13.36 14.24 -4.60
CA LEU A 9 -14.74 14.19 -4.11
C LEU A 9 -15.09 12.80 -3.58
N LEU A 10 -14.67 11.74 -4.29
CA LEU A 10 -14.92 10.37 -3.85
C LEU A 10 -14.14 10.02 -2.58
N ALA A 11 -12.90 10.49 -2.43
CA ALA A 11 -12.12 10.31 -1.21
C ALA A 11 -12.73 11.05 -0.02
N LEU A 12 -13.18 12.29 -0.22
CA LEU A 12 -13.86 13.07 0.81
C LEU A 12 -15.15 12.37 1.26
N PHE A 13 -15.97 11.93 0.31
CA PHE A 13 -17.17 11.16 0.61
C PHE A 13 -16.83 9.86 1.37
N GLY A 14 -15.82 9.13 0.93
CA GLY A 14 -15.37 7.90 1.58
C GLY A 14 -14.91 8.13 3.03
N ILE A 15 -14.16 9.20 3.30
CA ILE A 15 -13.71 9.53 4.67
C ILE A 15 -14.91 9.83 5.57
N ILE A 16 -15.88 10.62 5.09
CA ILE A 16 -17.10 10.93 5.87
C ILE A 16 -17.91 9.64 6.13
N LEU A 17 -18.11 8.82 5.10
CA LEU A 17 -18.85 7.57 5.21
C LEU A 17 -18.20 6.58 6.18
N PHE A 18 -16.87 6.45 6.11
CA PHE A 18 -16.12 5.52 6.98
C PHE A 18 -15.71 6.12 8.32
N ALA A 19 -16.04 7.39 8.62
CA ALA A 19 -15.66 8.03 9.89
C ALA A 19 -16.06 7.23 11.13
N PRO A 20 -17.27 6.65 11.25
CA PRO A 20 -17.63 5.81 12.39
C PRO A 20 -16.72 4.56 12.51
N ILE A 21 -16.41 3.94 11.36
CA ILE A 21 -15.53 2.76 11.31
C ILE A 21 -14.11 3.14 11.72
N PHE A 22 -13.61 4.30 11.29
CA PHE A 22 -12.32 4.83 11.74
C PHE A 22 -12.23 4.91 13.25
N LEU A 23 -13.25 5.48 13.92
CA LEU A 23 -13.29 5.62 15.37
C LEU A 23 -13.22 4.25 16.07
N VAL A 24 -13.99 3.28 15.61
CA VAL A 24 -13.98 1.92 16.15
C VAL A 24 -12.59 1.28 15.98
N ILE A 25 -11.98 1.38 14.80
CA ILE A 25 -10.67 0.80 14.52
C ILE A 25 -9.59 1.48 15.36
N ILE A 26 -9.61 2.81 15.49
CA ILE A 26 -8.70 3.57 16.34
C ILE A 26 -8.74 3.04 17.77
N PHE A 27 -9.95 2.86 18.32
CA PHE A 27 -10.14 2.34 19.66
C PHE A 27 -9.59 0.90 19.80
N LEU A 28 -9.91 0.01 18.86
CA LEU A 28 -9.44 -1.37 18.86
C LEU A 28 -7.90 -1.46 18.78
N ILE A 29 -7.25 -0.67 17.91
CA ILE A 29 -5.79 -0.64 17.81
C ILE A 29 -5.15 -0.16 19.11
N LYS A 30 -5.75 0.83 19.80
CA LYS A 30 -5.24 1.34 21.07
C LYS A 30 -5.37 0.32 22.20
N LEU A 31 -6.41 -0.51 22.20
CA LEU A 31 -6.55 -1.60 23.15
C LEU A 31 -5.57 -2.76 22.87
N ASP A 32 -5.32 -3.07 21.60
CA ASP A 32 -4.53 -4.23 21.19
C ASP A 32 -3.01 -4.01 21.36
N SER A 33 -2.52 -2.78 21.15
CA SER A 33 -1.09 -2.48 21.25
C SER A 33 -0.79 -1.01 21.54
N LYS A 34 0.31 -0.75 22.28
CA LYS A 34 0.79 0.60 22.60
C LYS A 34 1.42 1.28 21.36
N GLY A 35 1.26 2.60 21.24
CA GLY A 35 1.89 3.43 20.21
C GLY A 35 0.91 4.17 19.30
N SER A 36 1.39 4.67 18.13
CA SER A 36 0.57 5.39 17.16
C SER A 36 -0.51 4.49 16.54
N VAL A 37 -1.68 5.03 16.23
CA VAL A 37 -2.76 4.35 15.51
C VAL A 37 -2.40 4.17 14.04
N PHE A 38 -1.74 5.18 13.47
CA PHE A 38 -1.34 5.17 12.08
C PHE A 38 0.12 4.74 11.93
N PHE A 39 0.36 3.99 10.88
CA PHE A 39 1.67 3.65 10.35
C PHE A 39 1.92 4.47 9.10
N MET A 40 3.10 5.07 9.02
CA MET A 40 3.52 5.88 7.87
C MET A 40 4.81 5.32 7.30
N GLN A 41 4.85 5.11 5.98
CA GLN A 41 6.02 4.60 5.27
C GLN A 41 6.30 5.44 4.03
N SER A 42 7.60 5.71 3.77
CA SER A 42 8.01 6.40 2.54
C SER A 42 7.74 5.53 1.32
N ARG A 43 7.14 6.14 0.30
CA ARG A 43 6.82 5.51 -0.96
C ARG A 43 7.18 6.43 -2.13
N VAL A 44 7.48 5.83 -3.27
CA VAL A 44 7.74 6.57 -4.51
C VAL A 44 6.41 6.88 -5.20
N GLY A 45 6.18 8.15 -5.51
CA GLY A 45 4.97 8.65 -6.14
C GLY A 45 5.21 9.27 -7.51
N LEU A 46 4.31 10.17 -7.89
CA LEU A 46 4.32 10.87 -9.18
C LEU A 46 5.68 11.54 -9.43
N ASN A 47 6.24 11.33 -10.64
CA ASN A 47 7.55 11.84 -11.07
C ASN A 47 8.72 11.44 -10.17
N GLY A 48 8.58 10.36 -9.38
CA GLY A 48 9.61 9.90 -8.44
C GLY A 48 9.64 10.66 -7.11
N LYS A 49 8.68 11.56 -6.86
CA LYS A 49 8.59 12.28 -5.58
C LYS A 49 8.21 11.34 -4.46
N VAL A 50 8.98 11.33 -3.38
CA VAL A 50 8.71 10.51 -2.20
C VAL A 50 7.59 11.15 -1.37
N PHE A 51 6.62 10.34 -0.96
CA PHE A 51 5.53 10.73 -0.06
C PHE A 51 5.38 9.72 1.09
N LYS A 52 4.54 10.02 2.08
CA LYS A 52 4.22 9.11 3.19
C LYS A 52 2.85 8.48 2.97
N ILE A 53 2.83 7.15 2.69
CA ILE A 53 1.57 6.40 2.69
C ILE A 53 1.06 6.26 4.13
N ILE A 54 -0.24 6.43 4.33
CA ILE A 54 -0.90 6.38 5.64
C ILE A 54 -1.75 5.12 5.72
N LYS A 55 -1.48 4.26 6.71
CA LYS A 55 -2.25 3.03 6.97
C LYS A 55 -2.59 2.92 8.45
N PHE A 56 -3.58 2.10 8.80
CA PHE A 56 -3.72 1.67 10.19
C PHE A 56 -2.54 0.77 10.58
N ARG A 57 -2.07 0.95 11.81
CA ARG A 57 -1.00 0.10 12.34
C ARG A 57 -1.53 -1.31 12.60
N THR A 58 -0.86 -2.28 12.01
CA THR A 58 -1.17 -3.71 12.13
C THR A 58 -0.06 -4.52 12.81
N MET A 59 1.05 -3.87 13.18
CA MET A 59 2.23 -4.50 13.76
C MET A 59 2.71 -3.79 15.03
N ASN A 60 3.35 -4.53 15.92
CA ASN A 60 4.01 -3.99 17.11
C ASN A 60 5.25 -3.17 16.74
N VAL A 61 5.45 -2.02 17.40
CA VAL A 61 6.53 -1.07 17.11
C VAL A 61 7.91 -1.55 17.61
N ASN A 62 7.94 -2.46 18.60
CA ASN A 62 9.14 -2.79 19.38
C ASN A 62 9.93 -4.02 18.88
N GLN A 63 9.66 -4.53 17.69
CA GLN A 63 10.43 -5.66 17.16
C GLN A 63 11.37 -5.16 16.07
N ASN A 64 12.66 -5.12 16.41
CA ASN A 64 13.79 -4.76 15.54
C ASN A 64 13.97 -5.80 14.41
N SER A 65 13.14 -5.76 13.39
CA SER A 65 13.43 -6.46 12.16
C SER A 65 13.51 -5.46 11.02
N ASN A 66 14.65 -5.39 10.38
CA ASN A 66 14.91 -4.56 9.19
C ASN A 66 14.21 -5.09 7.92
N SER A 67 13.37 -6.12 8.05
CA SER A 67 12.67 -6.69 6.90
C SER A 67 11.49 -5.82 6.49
N THR A 68 11.51 -5.34 5.26
CA THR A 68 10.40 -4.65 4.59
C THR A 68 9.34 -5.61 4.04
N ILE A 69 9.67 -6.91 3.98
CA ILE A 69 8.77 -7.97 3.50
C ILE A 69 8.09 -8.61 4.72
N THR A 70 6.78 -8.69 4.65
CA THR A 70 5.96 -9.37 5.67
C THR A 70 5.60 -10.75 5.16
N LEU A 71 5.96 -11.79 5.90
CA LEU A 71 5.58 -13.17 5.62
C LEU A 71 4.23 -13.49 6.29
N LYS A 72 3.59 -14.54 5.81
CA LYS A 72 2.41 -15.13 6.46
C LYS A 72 2.82 -15.54 7.89
N ASP A 73 1.99 -15.20 8.87
CA ASP A 73 2.24 -15.49 10.31
C ASP A 73 3.45 -14.77 10.93
N ASP A 74 3.81 -13.59 10.41
CA ASP A 74 4.83 -12.73 11.02
C ASP A 74 4.45 -12.39 12.47
N PRO A 75 5.31 -12.70 13.47
CA PRO A 75 5.01 -12.53 14.89
C PRO A 75 4.82 -11.07 15.32
N ARG A 76 5.20 -10.12 14.46
CA ARG A 76 4.97 -8.70 14.70
C ARG A 76 3.50 -8.29 14.51
N ILE A 77 2.71 -9.09 13.79
CA ILE A 77 1.33 -8.75 13.49
C ILE A 77 0.49 -8.87 14.75
N THR A 78 -0.22 -7.79 15.11
CA THR A 78 -1.13 -7.77 16.25
C THR A 78 -2.41 -8.58 15.98
N ARG A 79 -3.17 -8.92 17.01
CA ARG A 79 -4.44 -9.67 16.83
C ARG A 79 -5.41 -8.92 15.93
N ILE A 80 -5.65 -7.64 16.22
CA ILE A 80 -6.51 -6.77 15.39
C ILE A 80 -5.87 -6.56 14.02
N GLY A 81 -4.55 -6.39 13.95
CA GLY A 81 -3.79 -6.25 12.72
C GLY A 81 -4.01 -7.40 11.73
N LYS A 82 -4.14 -8.64 12.22
CA LYS A 82 -4.42 -9.80 11.37
C LYS A 82 -5.77 -9.68 10.64
N TYR A 83 -6.82 -9.21 11.35
CA TYR A 83 -8.14 -8.99 10.74
C TYR A 83 -8.14 -7.81 9.76
N LEU A 84 -7.51 -6.68 10.13
CA LEU A 84 -7.42 -5.50 9.29
C LEU A 84 -6.71 -5.80 7.96
N ARG A 85 -5.58 -6.52 8.00
CA ARG A 85 -4.83 -6.93 6.80
C ARG A 85 -5.61 -7.89 5.91
N LYS A 86 -6.27 -8.90 6.52
CA LYS A 86 -7.08 -9.86 5.77
C LYS A 86 -8.25 -9.19 5.02
N SER A 87 -8.85 -8.18 5.63
CA SER A 87 -9.97 -7.42 5.03
C SER A 87 -9.51 -6.20 4.22
N LYS A 88 -8.20 -5.91 4.15
CA LYS A 88 -7.63 -4.70 3.53
C LYS A 88 -8.14 -3.39 4.12
N ILE A 89 -8.77 -3.44 5.28
CA ILE A 89 -9.29 -2.27 6.00
C ILE A 89 -8.13 -1.38 6.51
N ASP A 90 -6.96 -1.97 6.74
CA ASP A 90 -5.76 -1.22 7.12
C ASP A 90 -5.32 -0.19 6.08
N GLU A 91 -5.74 -0.32 4.83
CA GLU A 91 -5.42 0.60 3.73
C GLU A 91 -6.46 1.74 3.57
N ILE A 92 -7.60 1.72 4.28
CA ILE A 92 -8.62 2.79 4.17
C ILE A 92 -8.03 4.20 4.46
N PRO A 93 -7.08 4.40 5.39
CA PRO A 93 -6.47 5.72 5.58
C PRO A 93 -5.71 6.28 4.38
N GLU A 94 -5.42 5.47 3.33
CA GLU A 94 -4.86 5.97 2.07
C GLU A 94 -5.80 6.97 1.36
N LEU A 95 -7.09 7.00 1.73
CA LEU A 95 -8.02 8.05 1.29
C LEU A 95 -7.51 9.45 1.63
N PHE A 96 -6.77 9.63 2.74
CA PHE A 96 -6.13 10.90 3.06
C PHE A 96 -5.02 11.23 2.04
N ASN A 97 -4.26 10.22 1.57
CA ASN A 97 -3.26 10.43 0.52
C ASN A 97 -3.90 10.85 -0.81
N ILE A 98 -5.11 10.36 -1.11
CA ILE A 98 -5.86 10.81 -2.29
C ILE A 98 -6.31 12.26 -2.12
N LEU A 99 -6.84 12.64 -0.95
CA LEU A 99 -7.29 14.01 -0.67
C LEU A 99 -6.16 15.03 -0.83
N ILE A 100 -4.96 14.73 -0.32
CA ILE A 100 -3.80 15.63 -0.43
C ILE A 100 -3.14 15.57 -1.81
N GLY A 101 -3.58 14.65 -2.69
CA GLY A 101 -3.13 14.55 -4.07
C GLY A 101 -1.88 13.71 -4.30
N ASP A 102 -1.39 12.99 -3.30
CA ASP A 102 -0.25 12.06 -3.43
C ASP A 102 -0.64 10.79 -4.17
N MET A 103 -1.90 10.34 -4.02
CA MET A 103 -2.44 9.11 -4.59
C MET A 103 -3.72 9.36 -5.41
N SER A 104 -4.19 8.31 -6.06
CA SER A 104 -5.44 8.20 -6.81
C SER A 104 -6.12 6.89 -6.42
N PHE A 105 -7.42 6.70 -6.74
CA PHE A 105 -8.05 5.37 -6.56
C PHE A 105 -7.43 4.34 -7.49
N VAL A 106 -7.17 4.71 -8.74
CA VAL A 106 -6.64 3.80 -9.76
C VAL A 106 -5.29 4.31 -10.25
N GLY A 107 -4.27 3.47 -10.11
CA GLY A 107 -2.89 3.76 -10.53
C GLY A 107 -1.94 2.66 -10.07
N PRO A 108 -0.66 2.73 -10.46
CA PRO A 108 0.35 1.76 -10.04
C PRO A 108 0.49 1.76 -8.51
N ARG A 109 0.68 0.57 -7.91
CA ARG A 109 0.94 0.47 -6.47
C ARG A 109 2.27 1.16 -6.13
N PRO A 110 2.30 2.04 -5.13
CA PRO A 110 3.53 2.77 -4.81
C PRO A 110 4.57 1.86 -4.14
N ASP A 111 5.77 1.82 -4.72
CA ASP A 111 6.90 1.06 -4.18
C ASP A 111 7.65 1.81 -3.09
N VAL A 112 8.41 1.05 -2.28
CA VAL A 112 9.41 1.65 -1.39
C VAL A 112 10.54 2.25 -2.23
N PRO A 113 11.24 3.32 -1.75
CA PRO A 113 12.43 3.81 -2.41
C PRO A 113 13.48 2.71 -2.62
N GLY A 114 14.17 2.75 -3.77
CA GLY A 114 15.14 1.72 -4.16
C GLY A 114 14.62 0.72 -5.20
N TYR A 115 13.38 0.89 -5.68
CA TYR A 115 12.78 0.07 -6.75
C TYR A 115 12.32 0.93 -7.93
N ALA A 116 11.12 1.51 -7.86
CA ALA A 116 10.54 2.28 -8.96
C ALA A 116 11.36 3.52 -9.34
N ASP A 117 12.00 4.17 -8.38
CA ASP A 117 12.90 5.31 -8.58
C ASP A 117 14.18 4.96 -9.36
N LEU A 118 14.61 3.70 -9.34
CA LEU A 118 15.78 3.20 -10.08
C LEU A 118 15.44 2.73 -11.51
N LEU A 119 14.17 2.66 -11.89
CA LEU A 119 13.75 2.26 -13.23
C LEU A 119 14.31 3.21 -14.29
N LYS A 120 14.74 2.62 -15.44
CA LYS A 120 15.30 3.33 -16.60
C LYS A 120 14.47 3.06 -17.84
N GLY A 121 14.66 3.89 -18.86
CA GLY A 121 14.01 3.74 -20.16
C GLY A 121 12.48 3.80 -20.05
N GLU A 122 11.78 2.96 -20.80
CA GLU A 122 10.32 2.93 -20.90
C GLU A 122 9.66 2.54 -19.58
N ASN A 123 10.25 1.65 -18.80
CA ASN A 123 9.73 1.23 -17.50
C ASN A 123 9.57 2.42 -16.51
N ARG A 124 10.36 3.50 -16.68
CA ARG A 124 10.22 4.72 -15.89
C ARG A 124 8.92 5.47 -16.17
N ASN A 125 8.21 5.17 -17.25
CA ASN A 125 6.92 5.80 -17.57
C ASN A 125 5.85 5.54 -16.51
N ILE A 126 5.98 4.46 -15.72
CA ILE A 126 5.11 4.21 -14.57
C ILE A 126 5.08 5.39 -13.59
N LEU A 127 6.20 6.09 -13.42
CA LEU A 127 6.31 7.26 -12.54
C LEU A 127 5.58 8.51 -13.06
N LYS A 128 5.14 8.53 -14.33
CA LYS A 128 4.28 9.58 -14.86
C LYS A 128 2.83 9.45 -14.40
N LEU A 129 2.48 8.30 -13.83
CA LEU A 129 1.17 8.03 -13.26
C LEU A 129 1.17 8.30 -11.76
N ARG A 130 0.06 8.86 -11.27
CA ARG A 130 -0.14 8.98 -9.83
C ARG A 130 -0.39 7.59 -9.24
N PRO A 131 0.30 7.19 -8.16
CA PRO A 131 0.11 5.86 -7.57
C PRO A 131 -1.33 5.69 -7.10
N GLY A 132 -1.83 4.45 -7.11
CA GLY A 132 -3.19 4.10 -6.77
C GLY A 132 -3.33 3.12 -5.61
N ILE A 133 -4.51 3.12 -5.00
CA ILE A 133 -4.93 2.07 -4.06
C ILE A 133 -5.13 0.75 -4.81
N THR A 134 -5.72 0.82 -6.00
CA THR A 134 -5.96 -0.35 -6.85
C THR A 134 -5.43 -0.15 -8.26
N SER A 135 -5.21 -1.25 -8.97
CA SER A 135 -4.75 -1.28 -10.35
C SER A 135 -5.06 -2.63 -10.98
N HIS A 136 -4.98 -2.70 -12.31
CA HIS A 136 -5.09 -3.97 -13.02
C HIS A 136 -4.05 -5.00 -12.53
N ALA A 137 -2.80 -4.57 -12.32
CA ALA A 137 -1.75 -5.43 -11.77
C ALA A 137 -2.06 -5.89 -10.34
N SER A 138 -2.63 -5.02 -9.48
CA SER A 138 -3.04 -5.41 -8.12
C SER A 138 -4.15 -6.45 -8.12
N LEU A 139 -5.06 -6.41 -9.09
CA LEU A 139 -6.10 -7.42 -9.27
C LEU A 139 -5.51 -8.74 -9.78
N LYS A 140 -4.62 -8.69 -10.78
CA LYS A 140 -3.93 -9.87 -11.32
C LYS A 140 -3.14 -10.62 -10.24
N TYR A 141 -2.47 -9.87 -9.35
CA TYR A 141 -1.65 -10.40 -8.26
C TYR A 141 -2.33 -10.30 -6.88
N ALA A 142 -3.67 -10.40 -6.82
CA ALA A 142 -4.41 -10.34 -5.56
C ALA A 142 -3.94 -11.40 -4.53
N ASN A 143 -3.45 -12.55 -5.02
CA ASN A 143 -2.93 -13.65 -4.22
C ASN A 143 -1.39 -13.71 -4.18
N GLU A 144 -0.69 -12.57 -4.34
CA GLU A 144 0.78 -12.51 -4.38
C GLU A 144 1.43 -13.17 -3.16
N GLU A 145 0.92 -12.92 -1.96
CA GLU A 145 1.43 -13.53 -0.72
C GLU A 145 1.37 -15.07 -0.81
N PHE A 146 0.30 -15.63 -1.38
CA PHE A 146 0.19 -17.07 -1.59
C PHE A 146 1.18 -17.57 -2.65
N LEU A 147 1.31 -16.87 -3.77
CA LEU A 147 2.27 -17.24 -4.83
C LEU A 147 3.70 -17.28 -4.28
N LEU A 148 4.07 -16.29 -3.47
CA LEU A 148 5.39 -16.22 -2.85
C LEU A 148 5.66 -17.35 -1.83
N THR A 149 4.61 -17.97 -1.26
CA THR A 149 4.79 -19.14 -0.39
C THR A 149 5.02 -20.45 -1.15
N GLN A 150 4.80 -20.47 -2.48
CA GLN A 150 4.93 -21.66 -3.32
C GLN A 150 6.31 -21.78 -3.98
N VAL A 151 7.20 -20.83 -3.75
CA VAL A 151 8.53 -20.76 -4.39
C VAL A 151 9.64 -20.80 -3.34
N ASP A 152 10.77 -21.43 -3.70
CA ASP A 152 11.91 -21.60 -2.80
C ASP A 152 12.60 -20.27 -2.49
N ASP A 153 12.68 -19.33 -3.44
CA ASP A 153 13.24 -17.99 -3.26
C ASP A 153 12.19 -16.91 -3.61
N PRO A 154 11.36 -16.50 -2.63
CA PRO A 154 10.33 -15.48 -2.83
C PRO A 154 10.88 -14.12 -3.28
N ILE A 155 12.08 -13.75 -2.82
CA ILE A 155 12.69 -12.45 -3.15
C ILE A 155 13.11 -12.42 -4.60
N SER A 156 13.81 -13.45 -5.07
CA SER A 156 14.22 -13.59 -6.46
C SER A 156 13.02 -13.67 -7.38
N TYR A 157 12.03 -14.49 -7.06
CA TYR A 157 10.80 -14.62 -7.87
C TYR A 157 10.01 -13.31 -7.95
N ASN A 158 9.90 -12.58 -6.86
CA ASN A 158 9.26 -11.27 -6.88
C ASN A 158 10.01 -10.29 -7.80
N THR A 159 11.35 -10.25 -7.70
CA THR A 159 12.18 -9.30 -8.45
C THR A 159 12.26 -9.62 -9.93
N THR A 160 12.33 -10.91 -10.30
CA THR A 160 12.56 -11.35 -11.68
C THR A 160 11.29 -11.62 -12.48
N THR A 161 10.19 -11.94 -11.80
CA THR A 161 8.94 -12.37 -12.45
C THR A 161 7.78 -11.43 -12.15
N ILE A 162 7.41 -11.27 -10.87
CA ILE A 162 6.21 -10.52 -10.51
C ILE A 162 6.39 -9.02 -10.79
N TYR A 163 7.51 -8.44 -10.38
CA TYR A 163 7.75 -7.01 -10.50
C TYR A 163 7.83 -6.53 -11.96
N PRO A 164 8.59 -7.17 -12.86
CA PRO A 164 8.58 -6.82 -14.29
C PRO A 164 7.20 -6.94 -14.93
N ASP A 165 6.45 -8.01 -14.65
CA ASP A 165 5.11 -8.18 -15.21
C ASP A 165 4.12 -7.11 -14.71
N LYS A 166 4.21 -6.72 -13.44
CA LYS A 166 3.46 -5.56 -12.92
C LYS A 166 3.84 -4.27 -13.65
N ALA A 167 5.13 -4.02 -13.85
CA ALA A 167 5.59 -2.80 -14.54
C ALA A 167 5.06 -2.74 -15.98
N VAL A 168 5.10 -3.84 -16.73
CA VAL A 168 4.54 -3.95 -18.08
C VAL A 168 3.04 -3.69 -18.10
N SER A 169 2.29 -4.18 -17.11
CA SER A 169 0.83 -3.98 -17.01
C SER A 169 0.39 -2.52 -16.87
N TYR A 170 1.31 -1.60 -16.58
CA TYR A 170 1.03 -0.16 -16.48
C TYR A 170 1.45 0.64 -17.71
N THR A 171 2.23 0.04 -18.60
CA THR A 171 2.78 0.72 -19.79
C THR A 171 2.07 0.32 -21.08
N HIS A 172 1.23 -0.70 -21.03
CA HIS A 172 0.39 -1.20 -22.12
C HIS A 172 -1.08 -1.26 -21.68
#